data_61c23eb67f8539563f55e090affc3acc
#
_entry.id   61c23eb67f8539563f55e090affc3acc
#
_cell.length_a   1.000
_cell.length_b   1.000
_cell.length_c   1.000
_cell.angle_alpha   90.00
_cell.angle_beta   90.00
_cell.angle_gamma   90.00
#
_symmetry.space_group_name_H-M   'P 1'
#
loop_
_entity.id
_entity.type
_entity.pdbx_description
1 polymer ?
#
loop_
_entity_poly.entity_id
_entity_poly.type
_entity_poly.pdbx_seq_one_letter_code
_entity_poly.pdbx_strand_id
1 'polypeptide(L)'
;MEKEIGRFFCDETNSKLRIIPHKNKDKIEILNLVIDHFESNVFYRESEVNRILKGVYDDFPLLRRYLVDFNFLCRDMNGYAYWKNNYYEVLDIPNKDEIYRFIINSFTESTRIPVEFGVVNEILKFDLRFYLNSKLVIFDKTEIRLNKNMFKLSDFNYHTPITEKQFIVKNTMTENTVRINSEISVLNNIADIDDVMFLRMLNLGLIVLKND
;
A
#
# COMPACT_ATOMS: atom_id res chain seq x y z
N MET A 1 33.49 -11.38 -8.65
CA MET A 1 32.41 -10.41 -8.46
C MET A 1 32.58 -9.54 -7.22
N GLU A 2 32.80 -10.09 -6.02
CA GLU A 2 33.01 -9.30 -4.79
C GLU A 2 34.20 -8.32 -4.83
N LYS A 3 35.31 -8.68 -5.45
CA LYS A 3 36.49 -7.81 -5.52
C LYS A 3 36.34 -6.55 -6.38
N GLU A 4 35.40 -6.51 -7.32
CA GLU A 4 35.18 -5.33 -8.17
C GLU A 4 34.35 -4.25 -7.49
N ILE A 5 33.45 -4.62 -6.59
CA ILE A 5 32.57 -3.70 -5.87
C ILE A 5 33.29 -3.05 -4.71
N GLY A 6 34.20 -3.74 -4.03
CA GLY A 6 34.96 -3.23 -2.88
C GLY A 6 35.69 -1.90 -3.16
N ARG A 7 36.03 -1.59 -4.42
CA ARG A 7 36.65 -0.31 -4.81
C ARG A 7 35.79 0.91 -4.54
N PHE A 8 34.47 0.74 -4.37
CA PHE A 8 33.52 1.83 -4.12
C PHE A 8 33.30 2.07 -2.63
N PHE A 9 33.85 1.22 -1.77
CA PHE A 9 33.77 1.33 -0.32
C PHE A 9 35.07 1.85 0.30
N CYS A 10 34.96 2.37 1.52
CA CYS A 10 36.10 2.89 2.28
C CYS A 10 36.87 1.79 3.00
N ASP A 11 36.20 0.68 3.26
CA ASP A 11 36.71 -0.42 4.10
C ASP A 11 36.46 -1.80 3.47
N GLU A 12 37.15 -2.82 3.98
CA GLU A 12 37.01 -4.20 3.49
C GLU A 12 35.67 -4.85 3.88
N THR A 13 34.96 -4.26 4.81
CA THR A 13 33.64 -4.75 5.26
C THR A 13 32.49 -4.24 4.42
N ASN A 14 32.76 -3.35 3.44
CA ASN A 14 31.77 -2.70 2.59
C ASN A 14 30.67 -1.97 3.39
N SER A 15 31.04 -1.42 4.56
CA SER A 15 30.09 -0.77 5.46
C SER A 15 29.87 0.70 5.10
N LYS A 16 30.90 1.39 4.58
CA LYS A 16 30.81 2.81 4.20
C LYS A 16 31.23 3.03 2.76
N LEU A 17 30.32 3.59 1.97
CA LEU A 17 30.56 3.98 0.59
C LEU A 17 31.49 5.20 0.53
N ARG A 18 32.47 5.10 -0.37
CA ARG A 18 33.34 6.21 -0.76
C ARG A 18 32.76 7.02 -1.91
N ILE A 19 32.15 6.32 -2.90
CA ILE A 19 31.57 6.92 -4.09
C ILE A 19 30.49 6.03 -4.68
N ILE A 20 29.43 6.64 -5.21
CA ILE A 20 28.39 5.94 -5.97
C ILE A 20 28.85 5.83 -7.44
N PRO A 21 28.86 4.63 -8.04
CA PRO A 21 29.30 4.44 -9.43
C PRO A 21 28.41 5.15 -10.43
N HIS A 22 28.99 5.58 -11.55
CA HIS A 22 28.25 6.13 -12.69
C HIS A 22 27.50 5.04 -13.47
N LYS A 23 28.11 3.85 -13.61
CA LYS A 23 27.50 2.74 -14.38
C LYS A 23 26.35 2.13 -13.59
N ASN A 24 25.19 2.00 -14.25
CA ASN A 24 23.98 1.48 -13.62
C ASN A 24 24.17 0.05 -13.10
N LYS A 25 24.91 -0.81 -13.80
CA LYS A 25 25.20 -2.18 -13.32
C LYS A 25 25.85 -2.16 -11.94
N ASP A 26 26.97 -1.44 -11.78
CA ASP A 26 27.71 -1.34 -10.53
C ASP A 26 26.84 -0.66 -9.44
N LYS A 27 26.03 0.33 -9.85
CA LYS A 27 25.10 1.04 -8.95
C LYS A 27 24.05 0.10 -8.38
N ILE A 28 23.42 -0.74 -9.21
CA ILE A 28 22.40 -1.72 -8.79
C ILE A 28 23.02 -2.70 -7.78
N GLU A 29 24.24 -3.17 -8.02
CA GLU A 29 24.91 -4.08 -7.11
C GLU A 29 25.18 -3.42 -5.74
N ILE A 30 25.58 -2.14 -5.70
CA ILE A 30 25.73 -1.39 -4.46
C ILE A 30 24.37 -1.17 -3.76
N LEU A 31 23.33 -0.79 -4.51
CA LEU A 31 22.01 -0.57 -3.93
C LEU A 31 21.41 -1.85 -3.33
N ASN A 32 21.73 -3.02 -3.91
CA ASN A 32 21.40 -4.32 -3.32
C ASN A 32 22.05 -4.54 -1.95
N LEU A 33 23.29 -4.13 -1.77
CA LEU A 33 23.96 -4.22 -0.46
C LEU A 33 23.38 -3.20 0.54
N VAL A 34 23.06 -2.00 0.06
CA VAL A 34 22.54 -0.94 0.92
C VAL A 34 21.11 -1.25 1.40
N ILE A 35 20.26 -1.85 0.57
CA ILE A 35 18.88 -2.13 0.95
C ILE A 35 18.78 -3.18 2.06
N ASP A 36 19.81 -3.97 2.29
CA ASP A 36 19.83 -4.95 3.38
C ASP A 36 19.95 -4.33 4.79
N HIS A 37 20.21 -3.02 4.86
CA HIS A 37 20.06 -2.25 6.11
C HIS A 37 18.62 -1.99 6.51
N PHE A 38 17.65 -2.30 5.64
CA PHE A 38 16.23 -2.12 5.87
C PHE A 38 15.54 -3.48 6.05
N GLU A 39 14.72 -3.57 7.08
CA GLU A 39 13.90 -4.74 7.34
C GLU A 39 12.71 -4.80 6.38
N SER A 40 12.29 -6.00 6.01
CA SER A 40 11.10 -6.22 5.20
C SER A 40 9.83 -5.98 6.01
N ASN A 41 8.79 -5.47 5.34
CA ASN A 41 7.47 -5.21 5.93
C ASN A 41 7.49 -4.17 7.07
N VAL A 42 8.45 -3.26 7.07
CA VAL A 42 8.54 -2.17 8.06
C VAL A 42 8.37 -0.82 7.37
N PHE A 43 7.53 0.04 7.95
CA PHE A 43 7.48 1.45 7.58
C PHE A 43 8.51 2.25 8.36
N TYR A 44 9.24 3.09 7.63
CA TYR A 44 10.24 4.03 8.16
C TYR A 44 9.80 5.47 7.91
N ARG A 45 10.01 6.36 8.88
CA ARG A 45 9.94 7.80 8.63
C ARG A 45 11.17 8.26 7.83
N GLU A 46 11.09 9.37 7.13
CA GLU A 46 12.23 9.92 6.40
C GLU A 46 13.46 10.12 7.31
N SER A 47 13.25 10.57 8.55
CA SER A 47 14.34 10.75 9.53
C SER A 47 15.07 9.44 9.89
N GLU A 48 14.35 8.33 9.93
CA GLU A 48 14.91 7.00 10.20
C GLU A 48 15.71 6.50 8.99
N VAL A 49 15.16 6.66 7.78
CA VAL A 49 15.89 6.37 6.53
C VAL A 49 17.17 7.18 6.45
N ASN A 50 17.10 8.48 6.73
CA ASN A 50 18.27 9.36 6.72
C ASN A 50 19.33 8.93 7.74
N ARG A 51 18.92 8.52 8.94
CA ARG A 51 19.83 8.01 9.98
C ARG A 51 20.55 6.76 9.54
N ILE A 52 19.85 5.80 8.95
CA ILE A 52 20.42 4.55 8.44
C ILE A 52 21.43 4.88 7.33
N LEU A 53 21.01 5.63 6.31
CA LEU A 53 21.83 5.91 5.14
C LEU A 53 23.04 6.81 5.43
N LYS A 54 22.95 7.70 6.43
CA LYS A 54 24.07 8.53 6.88
C LYS A 54 25.25 7.67 7.40
N GLY A 55 24.95 6.52 7.98
CA GLY A 55 25.98 5.55 8.37
C GLY A 55 26.69 4.93 7.17
N VAL A 56 26.03 4.86 6.00
CA VAL A 56 26.53 4.21 4.79
C VAL A 56 27.24 5.19 3.84
N TYR A 57 26.69 6.40 3.67
CA TYR A 57 27.22 7.38 2.71
C TYR A 57 26.98 8.82 3.17
N ASP A 58 27.98 9.68 2.98
CA ASP A 58 27.90 11.07 3.44
C ASP A 58 26.81 11.87 2.70
N ASP A 59 26.66 11.68 1.37
CA ASP A 59 25.54 12.22 0.61
C ASP A 59 24.34 11.23 0.65
N PHE A 60 23.84 10.98 1.85
CA PHE A 60 22.69 10.10 2.06
C PHE A 60 21.40 10.56 1.34
N PRO A 61 21.14 11.86 1.10
CA PRO A 61 19.98 12.26 0.30
C PRO A 61 20.05 11.77 -1.15
N LEU A 62 21.23 11.78 -1.75
CA LEU A 62 21.47 11.25 -3.09
C LEU A 62 21.28 9.71 -3.09
N LEU A 63 21.85 9.02 -2.10
CA LEU A 63 21.70 7.57 -1.96
C LEU A 63 20.24 7.17 -1.77
N ARG A 64 19.48 7.88 -0.92
CA ARG A 64 18.04 7.68 -0.73
C ARG A 64 17.28 7.83 -2.05
N ARG A 65 17.58 8.87 -2.82
CA ARG A 65 16.95 9.08 -4.15
C ARG A 65 17.21 7.90 -5.06
N TYR A 66 18.44 7.42 -5.16
CA TYR A 66 18.75 6.26 -5.99
C TYR A 66 18.02 4.99 -5.54
N LEU A 67 17.92 4.74 -4.23
CA LEU A 67 17.13 3.60 -3.74
C LEU A 67 15.66 3.66 -4.19
N VAL A 68 15.07 4.86 -4.23
CA VAL A 68 13.69 5.05 -4.70
C VAL A 68 13.63 4.95 -6.23
N ASP A 69 14.51 5.62 -6.96
CA ASP A 69 14.51 5.66 -8.43
C ASP A 69 14.75 4.28 -9.05
N PHE A 70 15.53 3.43 -8.38
CA PHE A 70 15.81 2.05 -8.79
C PHE A 70 14.86 1.02 -8.14
N ASN A 71 13.78 1.47 -7.49
CA ASN A 71 12.75 0.64 -6.87
C ASN A 71 13.23 -0.30 -5.74
N PHE A 72 14.33 -0.02 -5.09
CA PHE A 72 14.76 -0.75 -3.88
C PHE A 72 14.00 -0.31 -2.64
N LEU A 73 13.72 0.99 -2.54
CA LEU A 73 12.94 1.60 -1.48
C LEU A 73 11.68 2.24 -2.09
N CYS A 74 10.54 1.95 -1.52
CA CYS A 74 9.28 2.59 -1.86
C CYS A 74 9.02 3.76 -0.92
N ARG A 75 8.20 4.71 -1.37
CA ARG A 75 7.69 5.78 -0.52
C ARG A 75 6.25 6.14 -0.90
N ASP A 76 5.49 6.71 0.02
CA ASP A 76 4.22 7.35 -0.28
C ASP A 76 4.43 8.68 -1.04
N MET A 77 3.38 9.22 -1.64
CA MET A 77 3.43 10.45 -2.46
C MET A 77 3.93 11.67 -1.67
N ASN A 78 3.65 11.72 -0.36
CA ASN A 78 3.99 12.85 0.50
C ASN A 78 5.35 12.69 1.19
N GLY A 79 5.97 11.51 1.10
CA GLY A 79 7.24 11.20 1.76
C GLY A 79 7.13 11.02 3.27
N TYR A 80 5.94 10.73 3.80
CA TYR A 80 5.75 10.42 5.22
C TYR A 80 6.26 9.06 5.61
N ALA A 81 6.18 8.08 4.66
CA ALA A 81 6.56 6.72 4.90
C ALA A 81 7.42 6.16 3.77
N TYR A 82 8.40 5.37 4.16
CA TYR A 82 9.28 4.59 3.30
C TYR A 82 9.22 3.14 3.72
N TRP A 83 9.41 2.21 2.78
CA TRP A 83 9.49 0.78 3.07
C TRP A 83 10.36 0.06 2.04
N LYS A 84 10.98 -1.05 2.43
CA LYS A 84 11.77 -1.90 1.53
C LYS A 84 10.84 -2.47 0.47
N ASN A 85 11.22 -2.35 -0.78
CA ASN A 85 10.51 -3.02 -1.85
C ASN A 85 10.88 -4.51 -1.83
N ASN A 86 9.91 -5.36 -1.56
CA ASN A 86 10.12 -6.80 -1.59
C ASN A 86 10.06 -7.38 -3.01
N TYR A 87 9.71 -6.54 -3.99
CA TYR A 87 9.52 -6.91 -5.40
C TYR A 87 10.39 -5.99 -6.27
N TYR A 88 11.60 -6.44 -6.60
CA TYR A 88 12.57 -5.65 -7.39
C TYR A 88 12.24 -5.56 -8.88
N GLU A 89 11.39 -6.46 -9.38
CA GLU A 89 11.00 -6.53 -10.79
C GLU A 89 9.71 -5.75 -11.05
N VAL A 90 9.46 -5.47 -12.32
CA VAL A 90 8.21 -4.82 -12.74
C VAL A 90 7.04 -5.68 -12.26
N LEU A 91 6.29 -5.13 -11.32
CA LEU A 91 5.14 -5.82 -10.77
C LEU A 91 4.03 -5.84 -11.81
N ASP A 92 3.47 -7.01 -12.02
CA ASP A 92 2.23 -7.14 -12.75
C ASP A 92 1.14 -6.30 -12.07
N ILE A 93 0.34 -5.62 -12.89
CA ILE A 93 -0.82 -4.91 -12.36
C ILE A 93 -1.73 -5.96 -11.73
N PRO A 94 -2.09 -5.83 -10.43
CA PRO A 94 -2.93 -6.79 -9.77
C PRO A 94 -4.24 -6.96 -10.54
N ASN A 95 -4.64 -8.20 -10.76
CA ASN A 95 -5.95 -8.48 -11.32
C ASN A 95 -7.06 -8.15 -10.30
N LYS A 96 -8.29 -8.15 -10.77
CA LYS A 96 -9.46 -7.80 -9.95
C LYS A 96 -9.57 -8.62 -8.66
N ASP A 97 -9.34 -9.93 -8.73
CA ASP A 97 -9.46 -10.81 -7.57
C ASP A 97 -8.35 -10.53 -6.54
N GLU A 98 -7.16 -10.18 -6.99
CA GLU A 98 -6.06 -9.77 -6.11
C GLU A 98 -6.35 -8.44 -5.40
N ILE A 99 -6.97 -7.49 -6.12
CA ILE A 99 -7.40 -6.21 -5.55
C ILE A 99 -8.44 -6.45 -4.44
N TYR A 100 -9.48 -7.23 -4.71
CA TYR A 100 -10.50 -7.55 -3.70
C TYR A 100 -9.91 -8.33 -2.53
N ARG A 101 -9.02 -9.29 -2.79
CA ARG A 101 -8.32 -10.05 -1.74
C ARG A 101 -7.48 -9.13 -0.85
N PHE A 102 -6.74 -8.20 -1.44
CA PHE A 102 -6.00 -7.20 -0.68
C PHE A 102 -6.93 -6.41 0.24
N ILE A 103 -8.03 -5.86 -0.30
CA ILE A 103 -8.97 -5.04 0.48
C ILE A 103 -9.58 -5.86 1.62
N ILE A 104 -10.11 -7.04 1.34
CA ILE A 104 -10.78 -7.88 2.34
C ILE A 104 -9.83 -8.35 3.43
N ASN A 105 -8.59 -8.70 3.10
CA ASN A 105 -7.60 -9.15 4.06
C ASN A 105 -7.01 -8.01 4.89
N SER A 106 -6.91 -6.81 4.30
CA SER A 106 -6.28 -5.67 4.98
C SER A 106 -7.25 -4.84 5.81
N PHE A 107 -8.52 -4.75 5.37
CA PHE A 107 -9.57 -3.96 6.03
C PHE A 107 -10.67 -4.90 6.54
N THR A 108 -10.57 -5.35 7.78
CA THR A 108 -11.50 -6.36 8.33
C THR A 108 -12.67 -5.75 9.10
N GLU A 109 -12.42 -4.73 9.92
CA GLU A 109 -13.41 -4.10 10.80
C GLU A 109 -13.55 -2.58 10.60
N SER A 110 -12.56 -1.97 9.95
CA SER A 110 -12.53 -0.54 9.66
C SER A 110 -11.93 -0.31 8.27
N THR A 111 -12.37 0.76 7.61
CA THR A 111 -11.73 1.24 6.37
C THR A 111 -10.44 2.02 6.63
N ARG A 112 -9.92 2.00 7.86
CA ARG A 112 -8.68 2.64 8.29
C ARG A 112 -7.79 1.65 9.01
N ILE A 113 -6.51 1.68 8.69
CA ILE A 113 -5.48 0.84 9.32
C ILE A 113 -4.42 1.76 9.89
N PRO A 114 -4.22 1.75 11.23
CA PRO A 114 -3.10 2.44 11.85
C PRO A 114 -1.77 1.90 11.32
N VAL A 115 -0.83 2.79 11.04
CA VAL A 115 0.53 2.44 10.64
C VAL A 115 1.47 2.67 11.80
N GLU A 116 2.11 1.61 12.25
CA GLU A 116 3.16 1.66 13.27
C GLU A 116 4.53 1.67 12.59
N PHE A 117 5.27 2.77 12.78
CA PHE A 117 6.63 2.90 12.25
C PHE A 117 7.60 2.06 13.09
N GLY A 118 8.58 1.43 12.42
CA GLY A 118 9.57 0.59 13.07
C GLY A 118 9.06 -0.81 13.48
N VAL A 119 7.82 -1.15 13.13
CA VAL A 119 7.19 -2.45 13.43
C VAL A 119 6.84 -3.16 12.13
N VAL A 120 6.82 -4.50 12.14
CA VAL A 120 6.41 -5.30 10.98
C VAL A 120 4.93 -5.08 10.71
N ASN A 121 4.60 -4.62 9.50
CA ASN A 121 3.24 -4.36 9.05
C ASN A 121 2.81 -5.38 7.99
N GLU A 122 1.78 -6.14 8.30
CA GLU A 122 1.25 -7.18 7.41
C GLU A 122 0.75 -6.63 6.06
N ILE A 123 0.28 -5.40 6.05
CA ILE A 123 -0.20 -4.73 4.82
C ILE A 123 0.90 -4.60 3.76
N LEU A 124 2.17 -4.56 4.15
CA LEU A 124 3.31 -4.49 3.24
C LEU A 124 3.66 -5.82 2.55
N LYS A 125 2.93 -6.90 2.85
CA LYS A 125 2.99 -8.14 2.07
C LYS A 125 2.40 -7.99 0.67
N PHE A 126 1.67 -6.91 0.42
CA PHE A 126 1.09 -6.56 -0.87
C PHE A 126 1.87 -5.41 -1.51
N ASP A 127 1.78 -5.25 -2.83
CA ASP A 127 2.35 -4.07 -3.48
C ASP A 127 1.51 -2.83 -3.20
N LEU A 128 1.73 -2.24 -2.03
CA LEU A 128 1.02 -1.04 -1.58
C LEU A 128 1.16 0.14 -2.56
N ARG A 129 2.25 0.22 -3.36
CA ARG A 129 2.44 1.28 -4.36
C ARG A 129 1.33 1.30 -5.38
N PHE A 130 0.91 0.13 -5.88
CA PHE A 130 -0.20 0.05 -6.83
C PHE A 130 -1.47 0.67 -6.23
N TYR A 131 -1.81 0.29 -5.00
CA TYR A 131 -3.03 0.74 -4.33
C TYR A 131 -3.01 2.23 -3.98
N LEU A 132 -1.85 2.78 -3.66
CA LEU A 132 -1.67 4.23 -3.47
C LEU A 132 -1.76 4.99 -4.79
N ASN A 133 -1.09 4.53 -5.84
CA ASN A 133 -1.07 5.17 -7.16
C ASN A 133 -2.45 5.14 -7.83
N SER A 134 -3.19 4.04 -7.70
CA SER A 134 -4.57 3.91 -8.19
C SER A 134 -5.59 4.68 -7.34
N LYS A 135 -5.17 5.26 -6.23
CA LYS A 135 -6.02 5.95 -5.24
C LYS A 135 -7.06 5.04 -4.56
N LEU A 136 -6.91 3.74 -4.64
CA LEU A 136 -7.75 2.78 -3.91
C LEU A 136 -7.53 2.90 -2.40
N VAL A 137 -6.31 3.21 -1.99
CA VAL A 137 -5.99 3.58 -0.62
C VAL A 137 -5.31 4.94 -0.57
N ILE A 138 -5.39 5.60 0.57
CA ILE A 138 -4.77 6.89 0.85
C ILE A 138 -3.91 6.74 2.09
N PHE A 139 -2.63 7.13 2.00
CA PHE A 139 -1.75 7.22 3.16
C PHE A 139 -1.89 8.62 3.79
N ASP A 140 -2.28 8.66 5.06
CA ASP A 140 -2.47 9.90 5.81
C ASP A 140 -1.68 9.85 7.13
N LYS A 141 -0.45 10.35 7.10
CA LYS A 141 0.50 10.50 8.23
C LYS A 141 0.75 9.21 9.03
N THR A 142 -0.26 8.64 9.65
CA THR A 142 -0.16 7.49 10.55
C THR A 142 -1.21 6.42 10.28
N GLU A 143 -1.97 6.56 9.20
CA GLU A 143 -2.97 5.56 8.81
C GLU A 143 -3.04 5.38 7.30
N ILE A 144 -3.46 4.19 6.90
CA ILE A 144 -3.86 3.89 5.53
C ILE A 144 -5.38 3.77 5.53
N ARG A 145 -6.03 4.53 4.63
CA ARG A 145 -7.48 4.56 4.49
C ARG A 145 -7.92 3.98 3.15
N LEU A 146 -8.94 3.15 3.16
CA LEU A 146 -9.64 2.74 1.94
C LEU A 146 -10.43 3.93 1.40
N ASN A 147 -10.27 4.23 0.12
CA ASN A 147 -10.99 5.31 -0.54
C ASN A 147 -12.37 4.84 -1.01
N LYS A 148 -13.38 4.97 -0.17
CA LYS A 148 -14.76 4.57 -0.49
C LYS A 148 -15.31 5.22 -1.77
N ASN A 149 -14.78 6.39 -2.18
CA ASN A 149 -15.18 7.07 -3.41
C ASN A 149 -14.78 6.32 -4.70
N MET A 150 -13.89 5.33 -4.60
CA MET A 150 -13.52 4.45 -5.72
C MET A 150 -14.53 3.33 -5.97
N PHE A 151 -15.59 3.25 -5.18
CA PHE A 151 -16.58 2.18 -5.23
C PHE A 151 -17.96 2.72 -5.62
N LYS A 152 -18.82 1.82 -6.08
CA LYS A 152 -20.25 2.07 -6.37
C LYS A 152 -21.08 0.88 -5.89
N LEU A 153 -22.38 1.07 -5.79
CA LEU A 153 -23.30 -0.07 -5.69
C LEU A 153 -23.21 -0.90 -6.99
N SER A 154 -23.28 -2.20 -6.85
CA SER A 154 -23.40 -3.08 -8.02
C SER A 154 -24.65 -2.77 -8.82
N ASP A 155 -24.54 -2.73 -10.14
CA ASP A 155 -25.67 -2.48 -11.04
C ASP A 155 -26.73 -3.60 -10.99
N PHE A 156 -26.36 -4.75 -10.42
CA PHE A 156 -27.24 -5.90 -10.19
C PHE A 156 -27.99 -5.86 -8.85
N ASN A 157 -27.85 -4.79 -8.08
CA ASN A 157 -28.56 -4.64 -6.82
C ASN A 157 -29.98 -4.13 -7.04
N TYR A 158 -30.88 -4.65 -6.23
CA TYR A 158 -32.17 -4.01 -5.98
C TYR A 158 -32.40 -3.90 -4.47
N HIS A 159 -33.24 -2.98 -4.07
CA HIS A 159 -33.54 -2.75 -2.67
C HIS A 159 -35.05 -2.83 -2.42
N THR A 160 -35.41 -3.34 -1.25
CA THR A 160 -36.80 -3.47 -0.82
C THR A 160 -36.95 -2.85 0.56
N PRO A 161 -37.74 -1.81 0.73
CA PRO A 161 -37.99 -1.21 2.03
C PRO A 161 -38.76 -2.19 2.93
N ILE A 162 -38.42 -2.22 4.22
CA ILE A 162 -39.15 -2.91 5.26
C ILE A 162 -39.91 -1.91 6.12
N THR A 163 -39.20 -0.84 6.52
CA THR A 163 -39.75 0.33 7.25
C THR A 163 -39.04 1.58 6.74
N GLU A 164 -39.42 2.76 7.28
CA GLU A 164 -38.74 4.03 6.94
C GLU A 164 -37.24 4.01 7.23
N LYS A 165 -36.81 3.26 8.25
CA LYS A 165 -35.41 3.15 8.71
C LYS A 165 -34.85 1.75 8.57
N GLN A 166 -35.42 0.94 7.67
CA GLN A 166 -34.93 -0.40 7.44
C GLN A 166 -35.26 -0.89 6.03
N PHE A 167 -34.28 -1.41 5.34
CA PHE A 167 -34.44 -1.97 4.00
C PHE A 167 -33.49 -3.15 3.75
N ILE A 168 -33.76 -3.90 2.71
CA ILE A 168 -32.90 -5.00 2.24
C ILE A 168 -32.30 -4.59 0.91
N VAL A 169 -31.01 -4.87 0.75
CA VAL A 169 -30.33 -4.86 -0.55
C VAL A 169 -30.01 -6.31 -0.93
N LYS A 170 -30.42 -6.70 -2.13
CA LYS A 170 -30.10 -8.02 -2.70
C LYS A 170 -29.44 -7.86 -4.06
N ASN A 171 -28.40 -8.65 -4.32
CA ASN A 171 -27.76 -8.73 -5.62
C ASN A 171 -28.31 -9.92 -6.40
N THR A 172 -28.75 -9.68 -7.64
CA THR A 172 -29.34 -10.72 -8.49
C THR A 172 -28.34 -11.70 -9.06
N MET A 173 -27.06 -11.33 -9.15
CA MET A 173 -26.02 -12.19 -9.70
C MET A 173 -25.41 -13.11 -8.64
N THR A 174 -25.16 -12.58 -7.45
CA THR A 174 -24.54 -13.34 -6.34
C THR A 174 -25.57 -13.94 -5.38
N GLU A 175 -26.84 -13.55 -5.51
CA GLU A 175 -27.96 -13.87 -4.60
C GLU A 175 -27.75 -13.40 -3.14
N ASN A 176 -26.63 -12.72 -2.89
CA ASN A 176 -26.31 -12.20 -1.57
C ASN A 176 -27.29 -11.11 -1.15
N THR A 177 -27.58 -11.09 0.15
CA THR A 177 -28.58 -10.19 0.73
C THR A 177 -28.04 -9.60 2.02
N VAL A 178 -28.28 -8.28 2.22
CA VAL A 178 -27.99 -7.60 3.47
C VAL A 178 -29.18 -6.76 3.91
N ARG A 179 -29.46 -6.77 5.22
CA ARG A 179 -30.41 -5.85 5.85
C ARG A 179 -29.66 -4.64 6.37
N ILE A 180 -30.12 -3.46 6.05
CA ILE A 180 -29.56 -2.17 6.47
C ILE A 180 -30.57 -1.49 7.39
N ASN A 181 -30.11 -1.09 8.59
CA ASN A 181 -30.88 -0.36 9.58
C ASN A 181 -30.59 1.14 9.46
N SER A 182 -31.05 1.75 8.39
CA SER A 182 -30.89 3.16 8.09
C SER A 182 -31.96 3.59 7.09
N GLU A 183 -32.04 4.89 6.82
CA GLU A 183 -32.83 5.40 5.70
C GLU A 183 -32.19 4.99 4.36
N ILE A 184 -33.02 4.74 3.37
CA ILE A 184 -32.57 4.31 2.04
C ILE A 184 -31.66 5.36 1.36
N SER A 185 -31.79 6.62 1.78
CA SER A 185 -30.97 7.76 1.32
C SER A 185 -29.45 7.53 1.53
N VAL A 186 -29.06 6.68 2.48
CA VAL A 186 -27.65 6.31 2.69
C VAL A 186 -27.00 5.66 1.46
N LEU A 187 -27.79 5.04 0.59
CA LEU A 187 -27.31 4.45 -0.66
C LEU A 187 -26.93 5.49 -1.72
N ASN A 188 -27.37 6.73 -1.58
CA ASN A 188 -27.03 7.82 -2.51
C ASN A 188 -25.57 8.23 -2.44
N ASN A 189 -24.92 7.99 -1.28
CA ASN A 189 -23.50 8.24 -1.10
C ASN A 189 -22.86 7.09 -0.31
N ILE A 190 -22.16 6.21 -0.99
CA ILE A 190 -21.49 5.05 -0.40
C ILE A 190 -20.49 5.46 0.70
N ALA A 191 -19.89 6.65 0.59
CA ALA A 191 -18.96 7.14 1.59
C ALA A 191 -19.60 7.32 2.99
N ASP A 192 -20.92 7.53 3.04
CA ASP A 192 -21.68 7.73 4.29
C ASP A 192 -22.08 6.41 4.96
N ILE A 193 -21.93 5.27 4.28
CA ILE A 193 -22.13 3.95 4.87
C ILE A 193 -21.05 3.72 5.92
N ASP A 194 -21.43 3.26 7.12
CA ASP A 194 -20.45 2.92 8.16
C ASP A 194 -19.46 1.84 7.67
N ASP A 195 -18.27 1.82 8.26
CA ASP A 195 -17.17 0.98 7.79
C ASP A 195 -17.50 -0.52 7.81
N VAL A 196 -18.12 -0.99 8.87
CA VAL A 196 -18.46 -2.41 9.03
C VAL A 196 -19.47 -2.85 7.97
N MET A 197 -20.51 -2.03 7.76
CA MET A 197 -21.51 -2.31 6.75
C MET A 197 -20.92 -2.20 5.33
N PHE A 198 -20.10 -1.19 5.07
CA PHE A 198 -19.41 -1.03 3.79
C PHE A 198 -18.57 -2.27 3.45
N LEU A 199 -17.71 -2.72 4.36
CA LEU A 199 -16.87 -3.90 4.16
C LEU A 199 -17.68 -5.18 4.00
N ARG A 200 -18.78 -5.31 4.76
CA ARG A 200 -19.72 -6.43 4.60
C ARG A 200 -20.37 -6.43 3.22
N MET A 201 -20.86 -5.29 2.75
CA MET A 201 -21.47 -5.16 1.41
C MET A 201 -20.46 -5.42 0.31
N LEU A 202 -19.21 -4.97 0.47
CA LEU A 202 -18.12 -5.23 -0.47
C LEU A 202 -17.82 -6.73 -0.56
N ASN A 203 -17.68 -7.40 0.57
CA ASN A 203 -17.41 -8.85 0.63
C ASN A 203 -18.55 -9.70 0.03
N LEU A 204 -19.78 -9.19 0.07
CA LEU A 204 -20.95 -9.83 -0.53
C LEU A 204 -21.17 -9.47 -2.01
N GLY A 205 -20.32 -8.63 -2.61
CA GLY A 205 -20.46 -8.17 -3.99
C GLY A 205 -21.61 -7.18 -4.22
N LEU A 206 -22.14 -6.57 -3.17
CA LEU A 206 -23.16 -5.53 -3.23
C LEU A 206 -22.55 -4.15 -3.51
N ILE A 207 -21.29 -3.96 -3.19
CA ILE A 207 -20.46 -2.81 -3.55
C ILE A 207 -19.30 -3.34 -4.42
N VAL A 208 -18.99 -2.62 -5.47
CA VAL A 208 -17.94 -2.96 -6.45
C VAL A 208 -17.10 -1.74 -6.80
N LEU A 209 -15.95 -1.94 -7.42
CA LEU A 209 -15.13 -0.86 -7.95
C LEU A 209 -15.87 -0.11 -9.07
N LYS A 210 -15.66 1.20 -9.19
CA LYS A 210 -16.37 2.06 -10.19
C LYS A 210 -16.06 1.69 -11.64
N ASN A 211 -14.91 1.04 -11.87
CA ASN A 211 -14.50 0.62 -13.22
C ASN A 211 -14.86 -0.84 -13.52
N ASP A 212 -15.74 -1.40 -12.72
CA ASP A 212 -16.30 -2.74 -12.92
C ASP A 212 -17.59 -2.73 -13.73
#